data_a8ded087f25446748f589f8336f63e81
#
_entry.id   a8ded087f25446748f589f8336f63e81
#
_cell.length_a   1.000
_cell.length_b   1.000
_cell.length_c   1.000
_cell.angle_alpha   90.00
_cell.angle_beta   90.00
_cell.angle_gamma   90.00
#
_symmetry.space_group_name_H-M   'P 1'
#
loop_
_entity.id
_entity.type
_entity.pdbx_description
1 polymer ?
#
loop_
_entity_poly.entity_id
_entity_poly.type
_entity_poly.pdbx_seq_one_letter_code
_entity_poly.pdbx_strand_id
1 'polypeptide(L)'
;MSTTAASRVERAVAASSPADVEPVTLTASALESTAPSYLRDLKSELAAEGYQPATLRAEARFGEDCSIETQREADRLRDIVRAASFLGAGRVTVDVTAVADESRVEPALSALEERAQREGVSLSVEGPVAV
;
A
#
# COMPACT_ATOMS: atom_id res chain seq x y z
N MET A 1 -15.54 -5.64 39.91
CA MET A 1 -14.51 -5.98 38.94
C MET A 1 -14.73 -5.34 37.56
N SER A 2 -15.79 -4.60 37.42
CA SER A 2 -15.99 -3.80 36.21
C SER A 2 -14.86 -2.81 35.97
N THR A 3 -14.18 -2.37 37.05
CA THR A 3 -13.04 -1.47 36.95
C THR A 3 -11.90 -2.07 36.14
N THR A 4 -11.65 -3.39 36.32
CA THR A 4 -10.56 -4.06 35.57
C THR A 4 -10.88 -4.14 34.07
N ALA A 5 -12.13 -4.41 33.71
CA ALA A 5 -12.55 -4.47 32.31
C ALA A 5 -12.47 -3.08 31.67
N ALA A 6 -12.92 -2.03 32.37
CA ALA A 6 -12.82 -0.66 31.90
C ALA A 6 -11.36 -0.25 31.68
N SER A 7 -10.49 -0.65 32.62
CA SER A 7 -9.05 -0.37 32.52
C SER A 7 -8.42 -1.00 31.28
N ARG A 8 -8.83 -2.22 30.93
CA ARG A 8 -8.34 -2.89 29.72
C ARG A 8 -8.78 -2.17 28.45
N VAL A 9 -10.05 -1.75 28.40
CA VAL A 9 -10.59 -1.00 27.27
C VAL A 9 -9.86 0.33 27.12
N GLU A 10 -9.66 1.04 28.23
CA GLU A 10 -8.93 2.30 28.22
C GLU A 10 -7.51 2.15 27.72
N ARG A 11 -6.81 1.09 28.13
CA ARG A 11 -5.47 0.81 27.65
C ARG A 11 -5.42 0.49 26.17
N ALA A 12 -6.38 -0.28 25.68
CA ALA A 12 -6.46 -0.61 24.27
C ALA A 12 -6.69 0.66 23.43
N VAL A 13 -7.58 1.52 23.89
CA VAL A 13 -7.86 2.80 23.20
C VAL A 13 -6.63 3.70 23.25
N ALA A 14 -5.99 3.81 24.39
CA ALA A 14 -4.77 4.63 24.53
C ALA A 14 -3.64 4.10 23.64
N ALA A 15 -3.46 2.77 23.57
CA ALA A 15 -2.43 2.16 22.74
C ALA A 15 -2.66 2.40 21.24
N SER A 16 -3.92 2.56 20.83
CA SER A 16 -4.25 2.84 19.43
C SER A 16 -4.46 4.33 19.16
N SER A 17 -4.20 5.17 20.16
CA SER A 17 -4.36 6.62 20.02
C SER A 17 -3.37 7.19 19.00
N PRO A 18 -3.79 8.14 18.15
CA PRO A 18 -2.88 8.82 17.23
C PRO A 18 -1.72 9.53 17.92
N ALA A 19 -1.83 9.83 19.23
CA ALA A 19 -0.75 10.44 19.99
C ALA A 19 0.42 9.49 20.20
N ASP A 20 0.14 8.17 20.22
CA ASP A 20 1.16 7.14 20.44
C ASP A 20 1.66 6.48 19.15
N VAL A 21 0.98 6.74 18.04
CA VAL A 21 1.30 6.13 16.75
C VAL A 21 1.29 7.22 15.68
N GLU A 22 2.37 7.29 14.93
CA GLU A 22 2.49 8.24 13.83
C GLU A 22 2.25 7.53 12.49
N PRO A 23 1.27 7.97 11.69
CA PRO A 23 1.07 7.44 10.35
C PRO A 23 2.19 7.89 9.43
N VAL A 24 2.74 6.97 8.66
CA VAL A 24 3.85 7.27 7.75
C VAL A 24 3.53 6.77 6.34
N THR A 25 4.17 7.41 5.38
CA THR A 25 4.15 6.99 3.98
C THR A 25 5.44 6.25 3.68
N LEU A 26 5.33 5.02 3.20
CA LEU A 26 6.48 4.24 2.78
C LEU A 26 6.59 4.31 1.26
N THR A 27 7.81 4.40 0.78
CA THR A 27 8.10 4.32 -0.65
C THR A 27 8.34 2.86 -1.02
N ALA A 28 7.64 2.38 -2.04
CA ALA A 28 7.77 0.98 -2.45
C ALA A 28 9.20 0.61 -2.84
N SER A 29 9.95 1.56 -3.41
CA SER A 29 11.36 1.33 -3.78
C SER A 29 12.26 1.08 -2.57
N ALA A 30 11.83 1.47 -1.37
CA ALA A 30 12.56 1.21 -0.14
C ALA A 30 12.32 -0.21 0.41
N LEU A 31 11.32 -0.91 -0.10
CA LEU A 31 11.08 -2.29 0.29
C LEU A 31 12.07 -3.21 -0.40
N GLU A 32 12.78 -3.99 0.37
CA GLU A 32 13.74 -4.96 -0.18
C GLU A 32 13.05 -6.19 -0.73
N SER A 33 11.80 -6.43 -0.30
CA SER A 33 11.05 -7.63 -0.68
C SER A 33 9.57 -7.39 -0.44
N THR A 34 8.73 -8.14 -1.13
CA THR A 34 7.30 -8.22 -0.84
C THR A 34 6.93 -9.55 -0.19
N ALA A 35 7.92 -10.32 0.23
CA ALA A 35 7.70 -11.59 0.92
C ALA A 35 7.06 -11.35 2.29
N PRO A 36 6.10 -12.20 2.69
CA PRO A 36 5.39 -12.01 3.97
C PRO A 36 6.31 -11.94 5.19
N SER A 37 7.39 -12.71 5.22
CA SER A 37 8.33 -12.69 6.34
C SER A 37 9.03 -11.35 6.47
N TYR A 38 9.47 -10.78 5.35
CA TYR A 38 10.10 -9.46 5.33
C TYR A 38 9.13 -8.39 5.80
N LEU A 39 7.91 -8.41 5.26
CA LEU A 39 6.89 -7.42 5.60
C LEU A 39 6.47 -7.51 7.07
N ARG A 40 6.42 -8.72 7.62
CA ARG A 40 6.11 -8.92 9.03
C ARG A 40 7.16 -8.28 9.91
N ASP A 41 8.43 -8.51 9.60
CA ASP A 41 9.54 -7.96 10.36
C ASP A 41 9.56 -6.43 10.26
N LEU A 42 9.37 -5.89 9.06
CA LEU A 42 9.30 -4.45 8.85
C LEU A 42 8.16 -3.83 9.64
N LYS A 43 6.98 -4.45 9.61
CA LYS A 43 5.81 -3.97 10.35
C LYS A 43 6.10 -3.92 11.85
N SER A 44 6.74 -4.97 12.37
CA SER A 44 7.11 -5.03 13.79
C SER A 44 8.13 -3.96 14.16
N GLU A 45 9.13 -3.74 13.35
CA GLU A 45 10.14 -2.72 13.57
C GLU A 45 9.54 -1.32 13.58
N LEU A 46 8.66 -1.04 12.63
CA LEU A 46 7.98 0.25 12.57
C LEU A 46 7.11 0.47 13.80
N ALA A 47 6.35 -0.55 14.19
CA ALA A 47 5.50 -0.47 15.39
C ALA A 47 6.33 -0.22 16.65
N ALA A 48 7.49 -0.84 16.77
CA ALA A 48 8.38 -0.65 17.91
C ALA A 48 8.88 0.79 18.01
N GLU A 49 8.96 1.49 16.88
CA GLU A 49 9.37 2.89 16.84
C GLU A 49 8.19 3.87 16.86
N GLY A 50 6.97 3.36 16.98
CA GLY A 50 5.76 4.18 17.03
C GLY A 50 5.22 4.61 15.68
N TYR A 51 5.58 3.91 14.61
CA TYR A 51 5.11 4.22 13.27
C TYR A 51 4.08 3.22 12.78
N GLN A 52 3.07 3.72 12.07
CA GLN A 52 2.05 2.92 11.42
C GLN A 52 2.06 3.22 9.93
N PRO A 53 2.33 2.23 9.07
CA PRO A 53 2.21 2.45 7.63
C PRO A 53 0.77 2.81 7.27
N ALA A 54 0.56 3.99 6.70
CA ALA A 54 -0.75 4.45 6.28
C ALA A 54 -0.88 4.43 4.76
N THR A 55 0.19 4.77 4.07
CA THR A 55 0.23 4.86 2.61
C THR A 55 1.50 4.21 2.09
N LEU A 56 1.37 3.46 1.02
CA LEU A 56 2.51 2.95 0.26
C LEU A 56 2.51 3.66 -1.10
N ARG A 57 3.61 4.31 -1.42
CA ARG A 57 3.74 5.10 -2.64
C ARG A 57 4.67 4.41 -3.62
N ALA A 58 4.24 4.28 -4.86
CA ALA A 58 4.99 3.60 -5.91
C ALA A 58 5.01 4.42 -7.18
N GLU A 59 6.11 4.33 -7.91
CA GLU A 59 6.17 4.84 -9.27
C GLU A 59 5.84 3.71 -10.23
N ALA A 60 5.19 4.04 -11.34
CA ALA A 60 4.88 3.08 -12.40
C ALA A 60 5.27 3.65 -13.74
N ARG A 61 5.85 2.82 -14.59
CA ARG A 61 6.28 3.19 -15.92
C ARG A 61 5.70 2.22 -16.92
N PHE A 62 4.87 2.74 -17.82
CA PHE A 62 4.30 2.01 -18.93
C PHE A 62 4.85 2.56 -20.23
N GLY A 63 6.19 2.72 -20.27
CA GLY A 63 6.89 3.37 -21.37
C GLY A 63 7.10 2.48 -22.58
N GLU A 64 6.80 1.19 -22.48
CA GLU A 64 6.95 0.27 -23.59
C GLU A 64 5.60 -0.02 -24.24
N ASP A 65 5.52 0.14 -25.56
CA ASP A 65 4.32 -0.23 -26.32
C ASP A 65 4.34 -1.75 -26.55
N CYS A 66 4.19 -2.50 -25.47
CA CYS A 66 4.29 -3.94 -25.46
C CYS A 66 3.39 -4.49 -24.37
N SER A 67 2.51 -5.43 -24.73
CA SER A 67 1.57 -6.01 -23.76
C SER A 67 2.26 -6.81 -22.67
N ILE A 68 3.40 -7.45 -22.96
CA ILE A 68 4.17 -8.21 -21.96
C ILE A 68 4.74 -7.27 -20.92
N GLU A 69 5.34 -6.17 -21.32
CA GLU A 69 5.92 -5.19 -20.39
C GLU A 69 4.84 -4.49 -19.59
N THR A 70 3.69 -4.17 -20.21
CA THR A 70 2.55 -3.62 -19.50
C THR A 70 2.06 -4.58 -18.43
N GLN A 71 1.99 -5.87 -18.76
CA GLN A 71 1.55 -6.88 -17.79
C GLN A 71 2.56 -7.07 -16.66
N ARG A 72 3.84 -7.02 -16.95
CA ARG A 72 4.89 -7.10 -15.91
C ARG A 72 4.78 -5.95 -14.92
N GLU A 73 4.57 -4.74 -15.42
CA GLU A 73 4.42 -3.58 -14.54
C GLU A 73 3.13 -3.68 -13.72
N ALA A 74 2.04 -4.14 -14.33
CA ALA A 74 0.79 -4.37 -13.62
C ALA A 74 0.96 -5.42 -12.53
N ASP A 75 1.68 -6.50 -12.81
CA ASP A 75 1.94 -7.56 -11.83
C ASP A 75 2.78 -7.05 -10.66
N ARG A 76 3.76 -6.21 -10.94
CA ARG A 76 4.58 -5.57 -9.90
C ARG A 76 3.73 -4.70 -8.99
N LEU A 77 2.83 -3.91 -9.58
CA LEU A 77 1.92 -3.05 -8.82
C LEU A 77 0.94 -3.89 -7.99
N ARG A 78 0.52 -5.04 -8.49
CA ARG A 78 -0.33 -5.96 -7.75
C ARG A 78 0.37 -6.48 -6.49
N ASP A 79 1.65 -6.79 -6.60
CA ASP A 79 2.45 -7.21 -5.45
C ASP A 79 2.58 -6.08 -4.43
N ILE A 80 2.68 -4.83 -4.89
CA ILE A 80 2.74 -3.66 -4.02
C ILE A 80 1.41 -3.47 -3.28
N VAL A 81 0.28 -3.64 -3.96
CA VAL A 81 -1.04 -3.58 -3.32
C VAL A 81 -1.16 -4.64 -2.24
N ARG A 82 -0.73 -5.87 -2.53
CA ARG A 82 -0.75 -6.94 -1.55
C ARG A 82 0.15 -6.63 -0.36
N ALA A 83 1.33 -6.07 -0.61
CA ALA A 83 2.24 -5.65 0.46
C ALA A 83 1.60 -4.59 1.34
N ALA A 84 0.92 -3.61 0.75
CA ALA A 84 0.22 -2.56 1.49
C ALA A 84 -0.85 -3.17 2.40
N SER A 85 -1.66 -4.08 1.87
CA SER A 85 -2.67 -4.79 2.65
C SER A 85 -2.04 -5.52 3.84
N PHE A 86 -0.94 -6.21 3.60
CA PHE A 86 -0.23 -6.96 4.65
C PHE A 86 0.33 -6.04 5.73
N LEU A 87 0.85 -4.88 5.34
CA LEU A 87 1.40 -3.89 6.27
C LEU A 87 0.33 -3.12 7.03
N GLY A 88 -0.93 -3.26 6.64
CA GLY A 88 -2.01 -2.49 7.22
C GLY A 88 -2.12 -1.07 6.67
N ALA A 89 -1.45 -0.79 5.55
CA ALA A 89 -1.59 0.49 4.87
C ALA A 89 -2.88 0.51 4.08
N GLY A 90 -3.75 1.45 4.37
CA GLY A 90 -5.07 1.54 3.74
C GLY A 90 -5.07 2.20 2.38
N ARG A 91 -3.94 2.73 1.93
CA ARG A 91 -3.83 3.46 0.67
C ARG A 91 -2.55 3.11 -0.08
N VAL A 92 -2.68 2.97 -1.39
CA VAL A 92 -1.55 2.91 -2.30
C VAL A 92 -1.70 4.06 -3.28
N THR A 93 -0.65 4.85 -3.42
CA THR A 93 -0.60 5.93 -4.42
C THR A 93 0.41 5.53 -5.49
N VAL A 94 -0.04 5.52 -6.73
CA VAL A 94 0.79 5.17 -7.88
C VAL A 94 1.02 6.41 -8.72
N ASP A 95 2.28 6.80 -8.87
CA ASP A 95 2.69 7.88 -9.75
C ASP A 95 3.08 7.28 -11.10
N VAL A 96 2.26 7.50 -12.10
CA VAL A 96 2.54 7.01 -13.46
C VAL A 96 3.42 8.05 -14.15
N THR A 97 4.66 7.67 -14.46
CA THR A 97 5.66 8.60 -15.00
C THR A 97 5.83 8.49 -16.51
N ALA A 98 5.36 7.40 -17.12
CA ALA A 98 5.44 7.22 -18.57
C ALA A 98 4.31 6.32 -19.04
N VAL A 99 3.71 6.68 -20.18
CA VAL A 99 2.66 5.90 -20.84
C VAL A 99 2.94 5.92 -22.34
N ALA A 100 3.21 4.76 -22.93
CA ALA A 100 3.39 4.64 -24.36
C ALA A 100 2.06 4.41 -25.09
N ASP A 101 1.16 3.63 -24.49
CA ASP A 101 -0.16 3.32 -25.06
C ASP A 101 -1.21 3.34 -23.97
N GLU A 102 -1.97 4.41 -23.92
CA GLU A 102 -3.01 4.63 -22.92
C GLU A 102 -4.09 3.54 -22.97
N SER A 103 -4.40 3.05 -24.17
CA SER A 103 -5.43 2.04 -24.35
C SER A 103 -5.08 0.71 -23.68
N ARG A 104 -3.80 0.42 -23.46
CA ARG A 104 -3.34 -0.77 -22.74
C ARG A 104 -3.25 -0.53 -21.25
N VAL A 105 -2.93 0.71 -20.87
CA VAL A 105 -2.66 1.05 -19.45
C VAL A 105 -3.96 1.21 -18.68
N GLU A 106 -4.97 1.85 -19.26
CA GLU A 106 -6.24 2.07 -18.56
C GLU A 106 -6.90 0.80 -18.04
N PRO A 107 -7.05 -0.27 -18.86
CA PRO A 107 -7.63 -1.51 -18.35
C PRO A 107 -6.79 -2.15 -17.26
N ALA A 108 -5.46 -2.05 -17.37
CA ALA A 108 -4.56 -2.61 -16.36
C ALA A 108 -4.72 -1.89 -15.01
N LEU A 109 -4.83 -0.57 -15.03
CA LEU A 109 -5.03 0.22 -13.81
C LEU A 109 -6.43 0.02 -13.22
N SER A 110 -7.45 -0.12 -14.07
CA SER A 110 -8.81 -0.41 -13.60
C SER A 110 -8.88 -1.77 -12.90
N ALA A 111 -8.22 -2.78 -13.46
CA ALA A 111 -8.13 -4.09 -12.83
C ALA A 111 -7.38 -4.03 -11.51
N LEU A 112 -6.34 -3.23 -11.45
CA LEU A 112 -5.57 -3.03 -10.22
C LEU A 112 -6.42 -2.37 -9.13
N GLU A 113 -7.22 -1.38 -9.50
CA GLU A 113 -8.13 -0.72 -8.57
C GLU A 113 -9.15 -1.68 -7.99
N GLU A 114 -9.74 -2.53 -8.83
CA GLU A 114 -10.67 -3.57 -8.36
C GLU A 114 -9.99 -4.54 -7.40
N ARG A 115 -8.76 -4.93 -7.72
CA ARG A 115 -7.98 -5.81 -6.85
C ARG A 115 -7.71 -5.16 -5.51
N ALA A 116 -7.32 -3.88 -5.52
CA ALA A 116 -7.05 -3.12 -4.31
C ALA A 116 -8.28 -3.06 -3.42
N GLN A 117 -9.45 -2.79 -3.99
CA GLN A 117 -10.70 -2.77 -3.25
C GLN A 117 -10.98 -4.10 -2.57
N ARG A 118 -10.74 -5.21 -3.25
CA ARG A 118 -10.94 -6.54 -2.67
C ARG A 118 -9.98 -6.82 -1.51
N GLU A 119 -8.83 -6.19 -1.52
CA GLU A 119 -7.84 -6.34 -0.45
C GLU A 119 -7.96 -5.25 0.63
N GLY A 120 -8.99 -4.42 0.55
CA GLY A 120 -9.22 -3.37 1.54
C GLY A 120 -8.30 -2.17 1.41
N VAL A 121 -7.75 -1.94 0.22
CA VAL A 121 -6.81 -0.86 -0.05
C VAL A 121 -7.42 0.12 -1.04
N SER A 122 -7.32 1.41 -0.75
CA SER A 122 -7.69 2.48 -1.69
C SER A 122 -6.54 2.75 -2.63
N LEU A 123 -6.79 2.68 -3.93
CA LEU A 123 -5.79 3.01 -4.94
C LEU A 123 -6.01 4.43 -5.45
N SER A 124 -4.96 5.21 -5.45
CA SER A 124 -4.91 6.55 -6.03
C SER A 124 -3.88 6.54 -7.15
N VAL A 125 -4.26 7.03 -8.32
CA VAL A 125 -3.36 7.10 -9.47
C VAL A 125 -3.14 8.56 -9.83
N GLU A 126 -1.88 8.96 -9.92
CA GLU A 126 -1.47 10.30 -10.33
C GLU A 126 -0.63 10.20 -11.59
N GLY A 127 -0.67 11.24 -12.41
CA GLY A 127 0.10 11.30 -13.65
C GLY A 127 -0.77 11.41 -14.88
N PRO A 128 -0.24 11.08 -16.07
CA PRO A 128 -0.94 11.29 -17.34
C PRO A 128 -2.17 10.40 -17.52
N VAL A 129 -2.31 9.32 -16.74
CA VAL A 129 -3.49 8.44 -16.82
C VAL A 129 -4.17 8.41 -15.47
N ALA A 130 -5.46 8.69 -15.44
CA ALA A 130 -6.28 8.62 -14.25
C ALA A 130 -7.27 7.46 -14.37
N VAL A 131 -7.57 6.82 -13.26
CA VAL A 131 -8.55 5.75 -13.19
C VAL A 131 -9.84 6.25 -12.56
#